data_ff29b580036f3d629730ca7c8e52126c
#
_entry.id   ff29b580036f3d629730ca7c8e52126c
#
_cell.length_a   1.000
_cell.length_b   1.000
_cell.length_c   1.000
_cell.angle_alpha   90.00
_cell.angle_beta   90.00
_cell.angle_gamma   90.00
#
_symmetry.space_group_name_H-M   'P 1'
#
loop_
_entity.id
_entity.type
_entity.pdbx_description
1 polymer ?
#
loop_
_entity_poly.entity_id
_entity_poly.type
_entity_poly.pdbx_seq_one_letter_code
_entity_poly.pdbx_strand_id
1 'polypeptide(L)'
;MRQSVIVTRPAREAPRWIDGLRAAGFDVHALPLIAIAPVDDAVAGAALVRARHDVARCHAAMFVSAAAVEHFFAPVPVGVSPVPPHRCWATGPGTVLALRRAGVSEARIDAPSGAAASFDSETLWGLVRAQVATGTRVLIVRGGDAGARPTGRDWLARAIEAAGGVVDTVVAYRRLEPALDAPARALATAAAEDGSVWVFSSSEAVAHLCRALPQAHWRHGRAVATHARIAQAAREAGFGRVALASPRLDDLVASIESFR
;
A
#
# COMPACT_ATOMS: atom_id res chain seq x y z
N MET A 1 -19.17 26.14 4.17
CA MET A 1 -18.18 25.65 3.16
C MET A 1 -18.00 24.16 3.38
N ARG A 2 -17.78 23.35 2.31
CA ARG A 2 -17.47 21.93 2.45
C ARG A 2 -16.08 21.77 3.04
N GLN A 3 -15.85 20.76 3.90
CA GLN A 3 -14.52 20.45 4.43
C GLN A 3 -13.64 19.95 3.29
N SER A 4 -12.49 20.60 3.10
CA SER A 4 -11.47 20.17 2.13
C SER A 4 -10.70 18.97 2.68
N VAL A 5 -10.45 17.98 1.82
CA VAL A 5 -9.77 16.72 2.15
C VAL A 5 -8.70 16.41 1.12
N ILE A 6 -7.49 16.16 1.57
CA ILE A 6 -6.34 15.81 0.72
C ILE A 6 -6.07 14.30 0.84
N VAL A 7 -6.29 13.56 -0.26
CA VAL A 7 -6.01 12.11 -0.33
C VAL A 7 -4.60 11.91 -0.89
N THR A 8 -3.72 11.29 -0.08
CA THR A 8 -2.28 11.17 -0.38
C THR A 8 -1.86 9.80 -0.93
N ARG A 9 -2.81 8.91 -1.20
CA ARG A 9 -2.53 7.58 -1.75
C ARG A 9 -1.91 7.64 -3.15
N PRO A 10 -1.14 6.60 -3.56
CA PRO A 10 -0.71 6.44 -4.95
C PRO A 10 -1.86 6.65 -5.93
N ALA A 11 -1.60 7.30 -7.06
CA ALA A 11 -2.63 7.76 -8.00
C ALA A 11 -3.64 6.67 -8.41
N ARG A 12 -3.19 5.42 -8.61
CA ARG A 12 -4.07 4.29 -8.97
C ARG A 12 -4.96 3.80 -7.83
N GLU A 13 -4.60 4.07 -6.59
CA GLU A 13 -5.34 3.63 -5.40
C GLU A 13 -6.29 4.71 -4.84
N ALA A 14 -6.09 5.96 -5.24
CA ALA A 14 -6.82 7.11 -4.75
C ALA A 14 -8.31 7.16 -5.18
N PRO A 15 -8.71 6.77 -6.43
CA PRO A 15 -10.07 7.02 -6.94
C PRO A 15 -11.18 6.53 -6.03
N ARG A 16 -11.08 5.30 -5.50
CA ARG A 16 -12.10 4.75 -4.61
C ARG A 16 -12.37 5.61 -3.37
N TRP A 17 -11.31 6.17 -2.77
CA TRP A 17 -11.45 7.05 -1.60
C TRP A 17 -11.98 8.42 -2.01
N ILE A 18 -11.49 8.97 -3.12
CA ILE A 18 -11.93 10.25 -3.64
C ILE A 18 -13.42 10.22 -3.94
N ASP A 19 -13.89 9.22 -4.67
CA ASP A 19 -15.29 9.08 -5.05
C ASP A 19 -16.19 8.88 -3.83
N GLY A 20 -15.78 8.02 -2.90
CA GLY A 20 -16.52 7.77 -1.68
C GLY A 20 -16.59 8.98 -0.75
N LEU A 21 -15.50 9.71 -0.58
CA LEU A 21 -15.48 10.94 0.25
C LEU A 21 -16.27 12.08 -0.42
N ARG A 22 -16.22 12.19 -1.75
CA ARG A 22 -17.08 13.14 -2.51
C ARG A 22 -18.55 12.82 -2.35
N ALA A 23 -18.92 11.54 -2.43
CA ALA A 23 -20.29 11.08 -2.18
C ALA A 23 -20.76 11.39 -0.75
N ALA A 24 -19.85 11.39 0.23
CA ALA A 24 -20.11 11.83 1.60
C ALA A 24 -20.13 13.36 1.78
N GLY A 25 -19.99 14.15 0.70
CA GLY A 25 -20.15 15.60 0.70
C GLY A 25 -18.91 16.42 1.00
N PHE A 26 -17.72 15.82 1.01
CA PHE A 26 -16.44 16.55 1.15
C PHE A 26 -15.97 17.15 -0.19
N ASP A 27 -15.13 18.20 -0.09
CA ASP A 27 -14.36 18.71 -1.23
C ASP A 27 -13.01 17.99 -1.27
N VAL A 28 -12.82 17.07 -2.24
CA VAL A 28 -11.73 16.10 -2.19
C VAL A 28 -10.74 16.33 -3.31
N HIS A 29 -9.48 16.47 -2.94
CA HIS A 29 -8.35 16.66 -3.83
C HIS A 29 -7.37 15.49 -3.75
N ALA A 30 -6.89 15.03 -4.91
CA ALA A 30 -5.81 14.04 -4.98
C ALA A 30 -4.45 14.74 -4.92
N LEU A 31 -3.62 14.32 -3.99
CA LEU A 31 -2.20 14.68 -3.95
C LEU A 31 -1.36 13.43 -3.67
N PRO A 32 -1.11 12.58 -4.68
CA PRO A 32 -0.32 11.38 -4.47
C PRO A 32 1.10 11.72 -3.98
N LEU A 33 1.44 11.25 -2.80
CA LEU A 33 2.75 11.47 -2.18
C LEU A 33 3.68 10.26 -2.28
N ILE A 34 3.28 9.25 -3.04
CA ILE A 34 4.09 8.08 -3.39
C ILE A 34 3.88 7.81 -4.87
N ALA A 35 4.95 7.84 -5.64
CA ALA A 35 4.97 7.38 -7.01
C ALA A 35 5.33 5.88 -7.06
N ILE A 36 4.59 5.12 -7.84
CA ILE A 36 4.85 3.71 -8.09
C ILE A 36 5.50 3.59 -9.48
N ALA A 37 6.68 3.00 -9.54
CA ALA A 37 7.45 2.84 -10.77
C ALA A 37 7.87 1.37 -10.95
N PRO A 38 8.04 0.91 -12.21
CA PRO A 38 8.66 -0.38 -12.48
C PRO A 38 10.07 -0.47 -11.88
N VAL A 39 10.54 -1.69 -11.67
CA VAL A 39 11.95 -1.94 -11.38
C VAL A 39 12.76 -1.67 -12.64
N ASP A 40 13.78 -0.80 -12.55
CA ASP A 40 14.71 -0.46 -13.65
C ASP A 40 16.17 -0.84 -13.34
N ASP A 41 16.46 -1.29 -12.12
CA ASP A 41 17.74 -1.88 -11.75
C ASP A 41 17.92 -3.26 -12.40
N ALA A 42 19.06 -3.49 -13.03
CA ALA A 42 19.31 -4.72 -13.77
C ALA A 42 19.30 -5.98 -12.87
N VAL A 43 19.82 -5.88 -11.65
CA VAL A 43 19.88 -7.02 -10.70
C VAL A 43 18.49 -7.35 -10.19
N ALA A 44 17.75 -6.34 -9.75
CA ALA A 44 16.38 -6.51 -9.26
C ALA A 44 15.43 -6.93 -10.40
N GLY A 45 15.62 -6.41 -11.61
CA GLY A 45 14.89 -6.83 -12.80
C GLY A 45 15.12 -8.30 -13.16
N ALA A 46 16.37 -8.75 -13.14
CA ALA A 46 16.71 -10.17 -13.35
C ALA A 46 16.12 -11.06 -12.22
N ALA A 47 16.12 -10.59 -10.97
CA ALA A 47 15.51 -11.31 -9.86
C ALA A 47 13.98 -11.43 -10.04
N LEU A 48 13.32 -10.37 -10.52
CA LEU A 48 11.88 -10.39 -10.81
C LEU A 48 11.53 -11.35 -11.94
N VAL A 49 12.36 -11.40 -13.00
CA VAL A 49 12.19 -12.35 -14.11
C VAL A 49 12.32 -13.79 -13.61
N ARG A 50 13.34 -14.09 -12.81
CA ARG A 50 13.52 -15.42 -12.20
C ARG A 50 12.34 -15.79 -11.30
N ALA A 51 11.89 -14.87 -10.44
CA ALA A 51 10.77 -15.12 -9.56
C ALA A 51 9.46 -15.43 -10.33
N ARG A 52 9.21 -14.73 -11.44
CA ARG A 52 8.07 -15.00 -12.33
C ARG A 52 8.13 -16.38 -12.97
N HIS A 53 9.33 -16.82 -13.35
CA HIS A 53 9.56 -18.16 -13.91
C HIS A 53 9.35 -19.25 -12.85
N ASP A 54 9.86 -19.02 -11.64
CA ASP A 54 9.90 -20.04 -10.60
C ASP A 54 8.66 -20.05 -9.69
N VAL A 55 7.77 -19.07 -9.82
CA VAL A 55 6.59 -18.94 -8.92
C VAL A 55 5.68 -20.17 -8.96
N ALA A 56 5.58 -20.88 -10.07
CA ALA A 56 4.82 -22.11 -10.17
C ALA A 56 5.36 -23.26 -9.27
N ARG A 57 6.61 -23.16 -8.83
CA ARG A 57 7.27 -24.09 -7.90
C ARG A 57 7.02 -23.72 -6.44
N CYS A 58 6.45 -22.56 -6.18
CA CYS A 58 6.07 -22.12 -4.83
C CYS A 58 4.71 -22.70 -4.46
N HIS A 59 4.54 -23.09 -3.19
CA HIS A 59 3.24 -23.49 -2.64
C HIS A 59 2.28 -22.30 -2.61
N ALA A 60 2.80 -21.12 -2.26
CA ALA A 60 2.04 -19.88 -2.28
C ALA A 60 2.89 -18.68 -2.73
N ALA A 61 2.21 -17.64 -3.25
CA ALA A 61 2.81 -16.32 -3.39
C ALA A 61 1.96 -15.30 -2.63
N MET A 62 2.61 -14.52 -1.79
CA MET A 62 1.99 -13.44 -1.02
C MET A 62 2.24 -12.11 -1.72
N PHE A 63 1.17 -11.38 -2.00
CA PHE A 63 1.22 -10.05 -2.62
C PHE A 63 0.85 -8.99 -1.60
N VAL A 64 1.77 -8.11 -1.28
CA VAL A 64 1.58 -7.09 -0.23
C VAL A 64 0.64 -5.95 -0.64
N SER A 65 0.36 -5.80 -1.93
CA SER A 65 -0.46 -4.70 -2.48
C SER A 65 -0.95 -5.00 -3.89
N ALA A 66 -1.93 -4.23 -4.37
CA ALA A 66 -2.37 -4.28 -5.76
C ALA A 66 -1.21 -3.97 -6.74
N ALA A 67 -0.35 -3.00 -6.41
CA ALA A 67 0.83 -2.70 -7.22
C ALA A 67 1.80 -3.90 -7.33
N ALA A 68 1.95 -4.70 -6.26
CA ALA A 68 2.76 -5.92 -6.31
C ALA A 68 2.21 -6.90 -7.34
N VAL A 69 0.88 -7.09 -7.37
CA VAL A 69 0.22 -7.95 -8.37
C VAL A 69 0.39 -7.38 -9.77
N GLU A 70 0.04 -6.12 -9.97
CA GLU A 70 0.08 -5.46 -11.29
C GLU A 70 1.48 -5.54 -11.91
N HIS A 71 2.51 -5.21 -11.12
CA HIS A 71 3.89 -5.25 -11.60
C HIS A 71 4.44 -6.67 -11.72
N PHE A 72 4.01 -7.62 -10.90
CA PHE A 72 4.43 -9.02 -11.02
C PHE A 72 3.84 -9.70 -12.25
N PHE A 73 2.56 -9.46 -12.56
CA PHE A 73 1.86 -10.01 -13.72
C PHE A 73 1.90 -9.10 -14.96
N ALA A 74 2.62 -7.97 -14.90
CA ALA A 74 2.78 -7.10 -16.06
C ALA A 74 3.35 -7.89 -17.26
N PRO A 75 2.88 -7.59 -18.49
CA PRO A 75 3.43 -8.22 -19.68
C PRO A 75 4.95 -8.09 -19.76
N VAL A 76 5.65 -9.19 -19.98
CA VAL A 76 7.10 -9.22 -20.27
C VAL A 76 7.30 -9.42 -21.75
N PRO A 77 8.34 -8.83 -22.35
CA PRO A 77 8.71 -9.14 -23.72
C PRO A 77 8.97 -10.65 -23.85
N VAL A 78 8.25 -11.28 -24.77
CA VAL A 78 8.38 -12.68 -25.24
C VAL A 78 8.75 -13.76 -24.20
N GLY A 79 7.78 -14.60 -23.86
CA GLY A 79 8.03 -15.98 -23.40
C GLY A 79 7.78 -16.29 -21.93
N VAL A 80 7.55 -15.32 -21.05
CA VAL A 80 7.33 -15.61 -19.63
C VAL A 80 6.04 -14.95 -19.13
N SER A 81 4.90 -15.60 -19.34
CA SER A 81 3.70 -15.31 -18.52
C SER A 81 3.85 -16.04 -17.19
N PRO A 82 3.88 -15.37 -16.05
CA PRO A 82 3.93 -16.06 -14.78
C PRO A 82 2.67 -16.91 -14.61
N VAL A 83 2.86 -18.21 -14.44
CA VAL A 83 1.77 -19.12 -14.08
C VAL A 83 1.43 -18.85 -12.62
N PRO A 84 0.17 -18.57 -12.27
CA PRO A 84 -0.19 -18.36 -10.89
C PRO A 84 0.22 -19.56 -10.01
N PRO A 85 0.78 -19.34 -8.82
CA PRO A 85 1.12 -20.41 -7.88
C PRO A 85 -0.13 -21.14 -7.40
N HIS A 86 0.05 -22.24 -6.65
CA HIS A 86 -1.09 -22.99 -6.11
C HIS A 86 -2.02 -22.11 -5.27
N ARG A 87 -1.46 -21.25 -4.43
CA ARG A 87 -2.20 -20.30 -3.58
C ARG A 87 -1.66 -18.88 -3.79
N CYS A 88 -2.54 -17.90 -3.77
CA CYS A 88 -2.20 -16.49 -3.77
C CYS A 88 -2.71 -15.86 -2.47
N TRP A 89 -1.83 -15.30 -1.68
CA TRP A 89 -2.17 -14.66 -0.42
C TRP A 89 -2.21 -13.14 -0.58
N ALA A 90 -3.25 -12.52 -0.06
CA ALA A 90 -3.46 -11.08 -0.13
C ALA A 90 -3.86 -10.51 1.22
N THR A 91 -3.30 -9.35 1.58
CA THR A 91 -3.62 -8.69 2.85
C THR A 91 -4.96 -7.94 2.84
N GLY A 92 -5.49 -7.61 1.67
CA GLY A 92 -6.71 -6.81 1.62
C GLY A 92 -7.44 -6.81 0.28
N PRO A 93 -8.65 -6.21 0.24
CA PRO A 93 -9.57 -6.30 -0.89
C PRO A 93 -9.03 -5.70 -2.19
N GLY A 94 -8.20 -4.66 -2.12
CA GLY A 94 -7.57 -4.08 -3.32
C GLY A 94 -6.61 -5.07 -4.00
N THR A 95 -5.85 -5.84 -3.22
CA THR A 95 -4.94 -6.88 -3.73
C THR A 95 -5.72 -8.06 -4.31
N VAL A 96 -6.82 -8.48 -3.65
CA VAL A 96 -7.74 -9.50 -4.17
C VAL A 96 -8.29 -9.11 -5.53
N LEU A 97 -8.77 -7.88 -5.67
CA LEU A 97 -9.30 -7.39 -6.94
C LEU A 97 -8.22 -7.37 -8.04
N ALA A 98 -6.99 -6.99 -7.71
CA ALA A 98 -5.88 -7.03 -8.65
C ALA A 98 -5.53 -8.46 -9.09
N LEU A 99 -5.52 -9.44 -8.17
CA LEU A 99 -5.31 -10.86 -8.49
C LEU A 99 -6.39 -11.40 -9.43
N ARG A 100 -7.66 -11.07 -9.18
CA ARG A 100 -8.77 -11.45 -10.08
C ARG A 100 -8.58 -10.86 -11.49
N ARG A 101 -8.21 -9.58 -11.58
CA ARG A 101 -7.91 -8.92 -12.86
C ARG A 101 -6.70 -9.53 -13.59
N ALA A 102 -5.75 -10.08 -12.85
CA ALA A 102 -4.62 -10.83 -13.38
C ALA A 102 -4.97 -12.28 -13.78
N GLY A 103 -6.26 -12.69 -13.69
CA GLY A 103 -6.73 -14.01 -14.08
C GLY A 103 -6.57 -15.11 -13.01
N VAL A 104 -6.25 -14.74 -11.76
CA VAL A 104 -6.19 -15.70 -10.66
C VAL A 104 -7.59 -16.08 -10.22
N SER A 105 -7.89 -17.39 -10.22
CA SER A 105 -9.17 -17.93 -9.76
C SER A 105 -9.40 -17.62 -8.27
N GLU A 106 -10.63 -17.24 -7.93
CA GLU A 106 -11.07 -16.96 -6.55
C GLU A 106 -10.73 -18.10 -5.59
N ALA A 107 -10.89 -19.34 -6.02
CA ALA A 107 -10.60 -20.54 -5.23
C ALA A 107 -9.12 -20.67 -4.83
N ARG A 108 -8.23 -19.91 -5.46
CA ARG A 108 -6.78 -19.86 -5.15
C ARG A 108 -6.37 -18.67 -4.30
N ILE A 109 -7.30 -17.77 -3.97
CA ILE A 109 -6.98 -16.54 -3.23
C ILE A 109 -7.34 -16.72 -1.76
N ASP A 110 -6.37 -16.54 -0.88
CA ASP A 110 -6.57 -16.44 0.56
C ASP A 110 -6.40 -14.98 1.00
N ALA A 111 -7.44 -14.45 1.62
CA ALA A 111 -7.42 -13.06 2.11
C ALA A 111 -8.37 -12.90 3.30
N PRO A 112 -8.11 -11.97 4.22
CA PRO A 112 -9.08 -11.59 5.24
C PRO A 112 -10.41 -11.17 4.61
N SER A 113 -11.52 -11.63 5.19
CA SER A 113 -12.86 -11.24 4.75
C SER A 113 -13.13 -9.76 4.99
N GLY A 114 -14.16 -9.20 4.30
CA GLY A 114 -14.59 -7.82 4.50
C GLY A 114 -15.04 -7.49 5.94
N ALA A 115 -15.35 -8.50 6.75
CA ALA A 115 -15.69 -8.38 8.16
C ALA A 115 -14.47 -8.43 9.11
N ALA A 116 -13.26 -8.68 8.58
CA ALA A 116 -12.05 -8.72 9.40
C ALA A 116 -11.77 -7.37 10.07
N ALA A 117 -11.27 -7.42 11.32
CA ALA A 117 -10.94 -6.23 12.09
C ALA A 117 -9.78 -5.43 11.50
N SER A 118 -8.87 -6.10 10.78
CA SER A 118 -7.75 -5.47 10.09
C SER A 118 -7.36 -6.19 8.80
N PHE A 119 -6.65 -5.49 7.93
CA PHE A 119 -6.11 -6.00 6.66
C PHE A 119 -4.58 -5.96 6.72
N ASP A 120 -4.01 -6.79 7.59
CA ASP A 120 -2.57 -6.87 7.85
C ASP A 120 -2.03 -8.30 7.73
N SER A 121 -0.73 -8.42 7.91
CA SER A 121 -0.02 -9.70 7.81
C SER A 121 -0.40 -10.66 8.93
N GLU A 122 -0.74 -10.16 10.10
CA GLU A 122 -1.11 -10.92 11.28
C GLU A 122 -2.48 -11.59 11.08
N THR A 123 -3.45 -10.84 10.57
CA THR A 123 -4.77 -11.38 10.23
C THR A 123 -4.68 -12.40 9.11
N LEU A 124 -3.89 -12.11 8.06
CA LEU A 124 -3.64 -13.07 6.99
C LEU A 124 -3.00 -14.36 7.52
N TRP A 125 -1.99 -14.25 8.39
CA TRP A 125 -1.33 -15.42 8.98
C TRP A 125 -2.29 -16.33 9.73
N GLY A 126 -3.24 -15.76 10.46
CA GLY A 126 -4.30 -16.53 11.12
C GLY A 126 -5.07 -17.47 10.19
N LEU A 127 -5.23 -17.07 8.91
CA LEU A 127 -5.91 -17.86 7.88
C LEU A 127 -5.01 -18.90 7.22
N VAL A 128 -3.73 -18.55 6.95
CA VAL A 128 -2.87 -19.34 6.06
C VAL A 128 -1.86 -20.21 6.80
N ARG A 129 -1.66 -20.03 8.11
CA ARG A 129 -0.66 -20.77 8.89
C ARG A 129 -0.77 -22.30 8.78
N ALA A 130 -1.99 -22.81 8.65
CA ALA A 130 -2.23 -24.25 8.49
C ALA A 130 -1.76 -24.80 7.13
N GLN A 131 -1.46 -23.92 6.17
CA GLN A 131 -0.92 -24.29 4.85
C GLN A 131 0.62 -24.37 4.88
N VAL A 132 1.27 -23.95 5.99
CA VAL A 132 2.72 -23.92 6.11
C VAL A 132 3.20 -25.08 6.96
N ALA A 133 4.04 -25.92 6.37
CA ALA A 133 4.76 -27.02 7.00
C ALA A 133 6.26 -26.90 6.67
N THR A 134 7.07 -27.79 7.23
CA THR A 134 8.51 -27.85 6.92
C THR A 134 8.75 -28.01 5.43
N GLY A 135 9.55 -27.10 4.85
CA GLY A 135 9.85 -27.06 3.41
C GLY A 135 8.80 -26.40 2.53
N THR A 136 7.69 -25.88 3.08
CA THR A 136 6.74 -25.06 2.31
C THR A 136 7.41 -23.82 1.76
N ARG A 137 7.48 -23.67 0.43
CA ARG A 137 8.09 -22.50 -0.21
C ARG A 137 7.05 -21.42 -0.47
N VAL A 138 7.32 -20.22 0.02
CA VAL A 138 6.45 -19.04 -0.16
C VAL A 138 7.25 -17.90 -0.78
N LEU A 139 6.74 -17.35 -1.89
CA LEU A 139 7.29 -16.14 -2.51
C LEU A 139 6.56 -14.91 -1.95
N ILE A 140 7.29 -13.95 -1.40
CA ILE A 140 6.73 -12.64 -1.01
C ILE A 140 7.04 -11.63 -2.11
N VAL A 141 6.00 -11.12 -2.77
CA VAL A 141 6.08 -10.10 -3.82
C VAL A 141 5.74 -8.74 -3.21
N ARG A 142 6.69 -7.80 -3.25
CA ARG A 142 6.56 -6.53 -2.55
C ARG A 142 7.17 -5.35 -3.30
N GLY A 143 6.99 -4.15 -2.78
CA GLY A 143 7.67 -2.94 -3.24
C GLY A 143 9.06 -2.79 -2.63
N GLY A 144 9.91 -2.06 -3.33
CA GLY A 144 11.21 -1.62 -2.85
C GLY A 144 11.30 -0.10 -2.75
N ASP A 145 12.40 0.39 -2.15
CA ASP A 145 12.80 1.79 -2.18
C ASP A 145 13.31 2.20 -3.59
N ALA A 146 13.83 3.41 -3.71
CA ALA A 146 14.40 3.91 -4.96
C ALA A 146 15.55 3.03 -5.50
N GLY A 147 16.31 2.37 -4.62
CA GLY A 147 17.37 1.44 -4.96
C GLY A 147 16.90 -0.01 -5.09
N ALA A 148 15.60 -0.24 -5.24
CA ALA A 148 14.97 -1.57 -5.35
C ALA A 148 15.28 -2.50 -4.15
N ARG A 149 15.62 -1.96 -2.98
CA ARG A 149 15.75 -2.76 -1.75
C ARG A 149 14.37 -3.00 -1.17
N PRO A 150 14.05 -4.24 -0.74
CA PRO A 150 12.74 -4.56 -0.18
C PRO A 150 12.34 -3.62 0.96
N THR A 151 11.11 -3.12 0.95
CA THR A 151 10.57 -2.23 2.00
C THR A 151 9.37 -2.86 2.69
N GLY A 152 9.11 -2.45 3.92
CA GLY A 152 7.99 -2.91 4.73
C GLY A 152 8.40 -3.88 5.84
N ARG A 153 7.40 -4.48 6.51
CA ARG A 153 7.63 -5.37 7.65
C ARG A 153 7.96 -6.79 7.19
N ASP A 154 8.92 -7.43 7.87
CA ASP A 154 9.30 -8.82 7.62
C ASP A 154 8.62 -9.80 8.59
N TRP A 155 7.59 -9.33 9.29
CA TRP A 155 6.91 -10.12 10.31
C TRP A 155 6.35 -11.43 9.76
N LEU A 156 5.69 -11.39 8.60
CA LEU A 156 5.11 -12.59 7.97
C LEU A 156 6.19 -13.56 7.49
N ALA A 157 7.29 -13.05 6.95
CA ALA A 157 8.42 -13.89 6.55
C ALA A 157 8.95 -14.67 7.75
N ARG A 158 9.20 -13.98 8.87
CA ARG A 158 9.66 -14.64 10.12
C ARG A 158 8.65 -15.63 10.68
N ALA A 159 7.34 -15.35 10.58
CA ALA A 159 6.31 -16.27 11.03
C ALA A 159 6.26 -17.55 10.19
N ILE A 160 6.44 -17.45 8.88
CA ILE A 160 6.54 -18.57 7.95
C ILE A 160 7.79 -19.41 8.26
N GLU A 161 8.95 -18.75 8.40
CA GLU A 161 10.23 -19.40 8.72
C GLU A 161 10.17 -20.12 10.09
N ALA A 162 9.57 -19.48 11.10
CA ALA A 162 9.37 -20.08 12.41
C ALA A 162 8.46 -21.32 12.37
N ALA A 163 7.57 -21.42 11.37
CA ALA A 163 6.74 -22.60 11.12
C ALA A 163 7.44 -23.66 10.24
N GLY A 164 8.71 -23.48 9.90
CA GLY A 164 9.51 -24.41 9.09
C GLY A 164 9.41 -24.17 7.59
N GLY A 165 8.73 -23.11 7.14
CA GLY A 165 8.67 -22.72 5.74
C GLY A 165 9.95 -22.05 5.24
N VAL A 166 10.08 -21.93 3.94
CA VAL A 166 11.17 -21.24 3.24
C VAL A 166 10.58 -20.04 2.50
N VAL A 167 11.15 -18.85 2.74
CA VAL A 167 10.67 -17.60 2.16
C VAL A 167 11.67 -17.05 1.15
N ASP A 168 11.18 -16.82 -0.07
CA ASP A 168 11.86 -16.00 -1.06
C ASP A 168 11.16 -14.64 -1.14
N THR A 169 11.90 -13.54 -1.29
CA THR A 169 11.33 -12.19 -1.44
C THR A 169 11.78 -11.58 -2.74
N VAL A 170 10.84 -10.96 -3.47
CA VAL A 170 11.13 -10.24 -4.71
C VAL A 170 10.51 -8.85 -4.71
N VAL A 171 11.26 -7.87 -5.20
CA VAL A 171 10.77 -6.51 -5.46
C VAL A 171 10.17 -6.47 -6.84
N ALA A 172 8.87 -6.17 -6.93
CA ALA A 172 8.15 -6.06 -8.20
C ALA A 172 8.00 -4.63 -8.69
N TYR A 173 8.06 -3.63 -7.79
CA TYR A 173 7.92 -2.21 -8.10
C TYR A 173 8.73 -1.36 -7.12
N ARG A 174 9.02 -0.13 -7.50
CA ARG A 174 9.67 0.84 -6.62
C ARG A 174 8.67 1.88 -6.12
N ARG A 175 8.89 2.32 -4.90
CA ARG A 175 8.20 3.43 -4.27
C ARG A 175 9.13 4.62 -4.28
N LEU A 176 8.71 5.68 -4.94
CA LEU A 176 9.52 6.87 -5.14
C LEU A 176 8.82 8.09 -4.53
N GLU A 177 9.61 9.07 -4.17
CA GLU A 177 9.11 10.41 -3.89
C GLU A 177 8.59 11.01 -5.20
N PRO A 178 7.33 11.49 -5.26
CA PRO A 178 6.81 12.12 -6.47
C PRO A 178 7.42 13.51 -6.65
N ALA A 179 7.77 13.86 -7.86
CA ALA A 179 8.02 15.25 -8.23
C ALA A 179 6.68 15.99 -8.24
N LEU A 180 6.43 16.87 -7.27
CA LEU A 180 5.25 17.72 -7.28
C LEU A 180 5.43 18.82 -8.35
N ASP A 181 4.54 18.84 -9.33
CA ASP A 181 4.45 19.95 -10.28
C ASP A 181 3.94 21.23 -9.61
N ALA A 182 3.90 22.33 -10.34
CA ALA A 182 3.50 23.62 -9.78
C ALA A 182 2.07 23.62 -9.22
N PRO A 183 1.03 23.05 -9.91
CA PRO A 183 -0.31 22.91 -9.35
C PRO A 183 -0.37 22.06 -8.08
N ALA A 184 0.30 20.90 -8.04
CA ALA A 184 0.33 20.03 -6.88
C ALA A 184 1.02 20.70 -5.68
N ARG A 185 2.10 21.44 -5.92
CA ARG A 185 2.80 22.21 -4.90
C ARG A 185 1.92 23.35 -4.36
N ALA A 186 1.23 24.07 -5.23
CA ALA A 186 0.30 25.13 -4.84
C ALA A 186 -0.85 24.58 -3.98
N LEU A 187 -1.45 23.44 -4.40
CA LEU A 187 -2.47 22.75 -3.62
C LEU A 187 -1.93 22.35 -2.23
N ALA A 188 -0.75 21.75 -2.17
CA ALA A 188 -0.15 21.32 -0.93
C ALA A 188 0.14 22.50 0.02
N THR A 189 0.63 23.61 -0.51
CA THR A 189 0.90 24.83 0.27
C THR A 189 -0.40 25.44 0.81
N ALA A 190 -1.43 25.58 -0.02
CA ALA A 190 -2.73 26.09 0.44
C ALA A 190 -3.35 25.19 1.51
N ALA A 191 -3.31 23.88 1.30
CA ALA A 191 -3.86 22.88 2.23
C ALA A 191 -3.10 22.78 3.57
N ALA A 192 -1.88 23.28 3.65
CA ALA A 192 -1.15 23.37 4.91
C ALA A 192 -1.72 24.47 5.83
N GLU A 193 -2.41 25.48 5.28
CA GLU A 193 -2.86 26.69 5.98
C GLU A 193 -4.37 26.81 6.09
N ASP A 194 -5.14 26.21 5.16
CA ASP A 194 -6.59 26.44 5.01
C ASP A 194 -7.47 25.52 5.91
N GLY A 195 -6.85 24.69 6.75
CA GLY A 195 -7.56 23.76 7.62
C GLY A 195 -8.05 22.49 6.90
N SER A 196 -7.53 22.18 5.74
CA SER A 196 -7.74 20.91 5.04
C SER A 196 -7.38 19.71 5.90
N VAL A 197 -8.08 18.60 5.72
CA VAL A 197 -7.80 17.34 6.40
C VAL A 197 -6.96 16.44 5.49
N TRP A 198 -5.78 16.07 5.93
CA TRP A 198 -4.86 15.18 5.22
C TRP A 198 -5.14 13.73 5.56
N VAL A 199 -5.37 12.88 4.56
CA VAL A 199 -5.63 11.46 4.77
C VAL A 199 -4.39 10.65 4.35
N PHE A 200 -3.71 10.08 5.35
CA PHE A 200 -2.49 9.31 5.16
C PHE A 200 -2.72 7.81 5.33
N SER A 201 -2.24 7.02 4.37
CA SER A 201 -2.16 5.56 4.43
C SER A 201 -0.71 5.02 4.44
N SER A 202 0.27 5.90 4.57
CA SER A 202 1.70 5.54 4.64
C SER A 202 2.47 6.60 5.40
N SER A 203 3.38 6.19 6.30
CA SER A 203 4.33 7.09 6.96
C SER A 203 5.36 7.67 6.00
N GLU A 204 5.66 6.96 4.91
CA GLU A 204 6.51 7.47 3.84
C GLU A 204 5.89 8.67 3.12
N ALA A 205 4.55 8.67 2.92
CA ALA A 205 3.85 9.82 2.36
C ALA A 205 3.97 11.07 3.26
N VAL A 206 3.92 10.91 4.58
CA VAL A 206 4.16 12.02 5.52
C VAL A 206 5.58 12.56 5.35
N ALA A 207 6.58 11.68 5.28
CA ALA A 207 7.98 12.10 5.08
C ALA A 207 8.20 12.81 3.74
N HIS A 208 7.57 12.34 2.66
CA HIS A 208 7.63 12.98 1.34
C HIS A 208 7.00 14.37 1.35
N LEU A 209 5.85 14.54 2.04
CA LEU A 209 5.21 15.84 2.20
C LEU A 209 6.13 16.84 2.91
N CYS A 210 6.74 16.43 4.03
CA CYS A 210 7.65 17.30 4.79
C CYS A 210 8.88 17.71 3.96
N ARG A 211 9.42 16.80 3.13
CA ARG A 211 10.53 17.15 2.22
C ARG A 211 10.09 18.05 1.08
N ALA A 212 8.89 17.85 0.55
CA ALA A 212 8.35 18.70 -0.53
C ALA A 212 8.04 20.12 -0.06
N LEU A 213 7.67 20.29 1.22
CA LEU A 213 7.30 21.57 1.84
C LEU A 213 8.09 21.81 3.13
N PRO A 214 9.41 22.00 3.08
CA PRO A 214 10.26 22.10 4.28
C PRO A 214 9.98 23.34 5.14
N GLN A 215 9.29 24.33 4.60
CA GLN A 215 8.92 25.56 5.31
C GLN A 215 7.50 25.53 5.87
N ALA A 216 6.72 24.48 5.59
CA ALA A 216 5.34 24.39 6.07
C ALA A 216 5.30 24.09 7.58
N HIS A 217 4.35 24.73 8.26
CA HIS A 217 4.11 24.52 9.69
C HIS A 217 2.80 23.76 9.90
N TRP A 218 2.89 22.53 10.40
CA TRP A 218 1.76 21.60 10.52
C TRP A 218 0.98 21.73 11.83
N ARG A 219 1.33 22.67 12.73
CA ARG A 219 0.70 22.81 14.06
C ARG A 219 -0.82 23.02 14.01
N HIS A 220 -1.35 23.60 12.94
CA HIS A 220 -2.78 23.77 12.69
C HIS A 220 -3.33 22.69 11.74
N GLY A 221 -2.45 21.86 11.17
CA GLY A 221 -2.79 20.79 10.27
C GLY A 221 -3.60 19.69 10.95
N ARG A 222 -4.56 19.13 10.22
CA ARG A 222 -5.42 18.03 10.63
C ARG A 222 -5.09 16.80 9.79
N ALA A 223 -4.86 15.65 10.43
CA ALA A 223 -4.54 14.42 9.72
C ALA A 223 -5.41 13.26 10.19
N VAL A 224 -5.88 12.45 9.25
CA VAL A 224 -6.44 11.12 9.51
C VAL A 224 -5.42 10.10 9.03
N ALA A 225 -5.01 9.20 9.90
CA ALA A 225 -4.03 8.15 9.64
C ALA A 225 -4.69 6.77 9.74
N THR A 226 -4.40 5.87 8.79
CA THR A 226 -5.02 4.54 8.76
C THR A 226 -4.35 3.50 9.64
N HIS A 227 -3.30 3.87 10.36
CA HIS A 227 -2.57 2.99 11.27
C HIS A 227 -1.82 3.81 12.33
N ALA A 228 -1.65 3.26 13.54
CA ALA A 228 -0.99 3.94 14.66
C ALA A 228 0.41 4.47 14.31
N ARG A 229 1.22 3.71 13.56
CA ARG A 229 2.55 4.15 13.10
C ARG A 229 2.47 5.37 12.17
N ILE A 230 1.44 5.46 11.33
CA ILE A 230 1.25 6.61 10.44
C ILE A 230 0.81 7.83 11.25
N ALA A 231 -0.07 7.63 12.22
CA ALA A 231 -0.47 8.68 13.15
C ALA A 231 0.72 9.23 13.95
N GLN A 232 1.62 8.34 14.38
CA GLN A 232 2.85 8.74 15.05
C GLN A 232 3.74 9.58 14.13
N ALA A 233 3.97 9.14 12.89
CA ALA A 233 4.74 9.90 11.91
C ALA A 233 4.13 11.29 11.62
N ALA A 234 2.79 11.40 11.55
CA ALA A 234 2.12 12.68 11.37
C ALA A 234 2.32 13.61 12.59
N ARG A 235 2.27 13.07 13.83
CA ARG A 235 2.57 13.87 15.04
C ARG A 235 4.02 14.34 15.09
N GLU A 236 4.96 13.45 14.75
CA GLU A 236 6.39 13.78 14.67
C GLU A 236 6.67 14.83 13.59
N ALA A 237 5.91 14.84 12.50
CA ALA A 237 5.95 15.87 11.48
C ALA A 237 5.36 17.22 11.95
N GLY A 238 4.71 17.26 13.12
CA GLY A 238 4.16 18.47 13.72
C GLY A 238 2.68 18.73 13.47
N PHE A 239 1.91 17.75 12.91
CA PHE A 239 0.47 17.88 12.78
C PHE A 239 -0.21 18.06 14.15
N GLY A 240 -0.94 19.16 14.33
CA GLY A 240 -1.53 19.52 15.61
C GLY A 240 -2.72 18.64 16.02
N ARG A 241 -3.49 18.12 15.06
CA ARG A 241 -4.60 17.21 15.31
C ARG A 241 -4.48 15.97 14.43
N VAL A 242 -4.35 14.79 15.06
CA VAL A 242 -4.20 13.52 14.36
C VAL A 242 -5.20 12.51 14.89
N ALA A 243 -6.14 12.09 14.04
CA ALA A 243 -7.09 11.02 14.29
C ALA A 243 -6.60 9.69 13.68
N LEU A 244 -6.95 8.59 14.31
CA LEU A 244 -6.76 7.24 13.80
C LEU A 244 -8.08 6.71 13.24
N ALA A 245 -8.06 6.17 12.03
CA ALA A 245 -9.20 5.51 11.40
C ALA A 245 -8.78 4.16 10.83
N SER A 246 -9.69 3.22 10.66
CA SER A 246 -9.42 2.09 9.78
C SER A 246 -9.44 2.54 8.30
N PRO A 247 -8.89 1.76 7.34
CA PRO A 247 -8.93 2.12 5.92
C PRO A 247 -10.32 1.95 5.28
N ARG A 248 -11.38 1.75 6.07
CA ARG A 248 -12.78 1.68 5.62
C ARG A 248 -13.30 3.10 5.38
N LEU A 249 -14.11 3.26 4.36
CA LEU A 249 -14.62 4.57 3.98
C LEU A 249 -15.43 5.23 5.12
N ASP A 250 -16.32 4.46 5.77
CA ASP A 250 -17.18 4.96 6.83
C ASP A 250 -16.36 5.48 8.03
N ASP A 251 -15.30 4.77 8.40
CA ASP A 251 -14.41 5.17 9.48
C ASP A 251 -13.60 6.42 9.14
N LEU A 252 -13.19 6.56 7.87
CA LEU A 252 -12.54 7.78 7.38
C LEU A 252 -13.48 8.97 7.43
N VAL A 253 -14.72 8.81 6.95
CA VAL A 253 -15.79 9.84 7.02
C VAL A 253 -15.99 10.29 8.46
N ALA A 254 -16.25 9.36 9.38
CA ALA A 254 -16.47 9.68 10.80
C ALA A 254 -15.27 10.42 11.41
N SER A 255 -14.04 9.99 11.09
CA SER A 255 -12.83 10.63 11.59
C SER A 255 -12.61 12.04 11.02
N ILE A 256 -12.94 12.27 9.75
CA ILE A 256 -12.86 13.61 9.13
C ILE A 256 -13.92 14.54 9.77
N GLU A 257 -15.14 14.04 10.00
CA GLU A 257 -16.21 14.79 10.65
C GLU A 257 -15.88 15.20 12.07
N SER A 258 -15.10 14.41 12.80
CA SER A 258 -14.67 14.74 14.17
C SER A 258 -13.78 15.98 14.28
N PHE A 259 -13.33 16.52 13.15
CA PHE A 259 -12.54 17.76 13.09
C PHE A 259 -13.39 19.03 12.86
N ARG A 260 -14.70 18.87 12.66
CA ARG A 260 -15.64 20.00 12.53
C ARG A 260 -15.88 20.73 13.83
#